data_6bb11abf122d76f79b2655caabd98a7f
#
_entry.id   6bb11abf122d76f79b2655caabd98a7f
#
_cell.length_a   1.000
_cell.length_b   1.000
_cell.length_c   1.000
_cell.angle_alpha   90.00
_cell.angle_beta   90.00
_cell.angle_gamma   90.00
#
_symmetry.space_group_name_H-M   'P 1'
#
loop_
_entity.id
_entity.type
_entity.pdbx_description
1 polymer ?
#
loop_
_entity_poly.entity_id
_entity_poly.type
_entity_poly.pdbx_seq_one_letter_code
_entity_poly.pdbx_strand_id
1 'polypeptide(L)'
;MRNTIIRFTLLTLCLLPAALLAQQVSVNYNHGVSFSQFHTYAWASNNTNQIQNSILAQVAQQDINNAMAAKGFQMVQESQNPDLILTVSGGEREQTSWNAWGMRGIGGGMGGITPEQNVEGTMIVSLYNPKAQELVWRGIAQGTLNNNGNKNQQMVEKAVQKMFKQWPKS
;
A
#
# COMPACT_ATOMS: atom_id res chain seq x y z
N MET A 1 37.77 17.36 54.50
CA MET A 1 37.59 16.35 53.40
C MET A 1 36.11 16.24 53.12
N ARG A 2 35.65 16.86 52.03
CA ARG A 2 34.21 16.91 51.65
C ARG A 2 33.99 15.97 50.46
N ASN A 3 33.32 14.86 50.73
CA ASN A 3 32.91 13.90 49.67
C ASN A 3 31.72 14.43 48.92
N THR A 4 31.92 14.84 47.67
CA THR A 4 30.88 15.23 46.76
C THR A 4 30.38 13.96 46.05
N ILE A 5 29.21 13.47 46.41
CA ILE A 5 28.53 12.36 45.72
C ILE A 5 27.81 12.92 44.51
N ILE A 6 28.37 12.64 43.33
CA ILE A 6 27.72 12.95 42.03
C ILE A 6 26.64 11.92 41.80
N ARG A 7 25.37 12.34 41.92
CA ARG A 7 24.21 11.53 41.54
C ARG A 7 24.04 11.60 40.02
N PHE A 8 24.46 10.54 39.32
CA PHE A 8 24.12 10.32 37.93
C PHE A 8 22.65 9.88 37.83
N THR A 9 21.76 10.81 37.46
CA THR A 9 20.39 10.49 37.14
C THR A 9 20.34 9.97 35.72
N LEU A 10 20.26 8.65 35.55
CA LEU A 10 20.10 7.98 34.26
C LEU A 10 18.68 8.22 33.77
N LEU A 11 18.51 9.21 32.89
CA LEU A 11 17.24 9.50 32.19
C LEU A 11 17.05 8.44 31.11
N THR A 12 16.36 7.35 31.46
CA THR A 12 15.97 6.32 30.51
C THR A 12 14.81 6.87 29.65
N LEU A 13 15.14 7.39 28.47
CA LEU A 13 14.17 7.81 27.45
C LEU A 13 13.50 6.55 26.88
N CYS A 14 12.30 6.20 27.38
CA CYS A 14 11.45 5.18 26.80
C CYS A 14 11.01 5.62 25.40
N LEU A 15 11.71 5.17 24.37
CA LEU A 15 11.25 5.16 22.99
C LEU A 15 10.10 4.16 22.89
N LEU A 16 8.88 4.63 23.11
CA LEU A 16 7.67 3.88 22.75
C LEU A 16 7.68 3.71 21.21
N PRO A 17 7.70 2.48 20.67
CA PRO A 17 7.47 2.29 19.26
C PRO A 17 6.05 2.75 18.99
N ALA A 18 5.87 3.87 18.29
CA ALA A 18 4.62 4.21 17.68
C ALA A 18 4.28 3.06 16.71
N ALA A 19 3.32 2.22 17.09
CA ALA A 19 2.72 1.25 16.19
C ALA A 19 2.03 2.03 15.07
N LEU A 20 2.80 2.40 14.06
CA LEU A 20 2.29 2.86 12.79
C LEU A 20 1.41 1.71 12.28
N LEU A 21 0.12 1.97 12.14
CA LEU A 21 -0.78 1.12 11.36
C LEU A 21 -0.17 1.03 9.97
N ALA A 22 0.67 0.03 9.78
CA ALA A 22 1.53 -0.07 8.62
C ALA A 22 0.70 -0.61 7.48
N GLN A 23 0.47 0.23 6.49
CA GLN A 23 0.00 -0.21 5.19
C GLN A 23 0.82 -1.43 4.75
N GLN A 24 0.14 -2.56 4.57
CA GLN A 24 0.78 -3.80 4.11
C GLN A 24 0.94 -3.74 2.60
N VAL A 25 2.17 -3.94 2.15
CA VAL A 25 2.50 -4.03 0.73
C VAL A 25 3.29 -5.29 0.47
N SER A 26 2.84 -6.10 -0.47
CA SER A 26 3.53 -7.29 -0.95
C SER A 26 3.71 -7.23 -2.46
N VAL A 27 4.82 -7.80 -2.94
CA VAL A 27 5.13 -7.89 -4.37
C VAL A 27 5.54 -9.32 -4.69
N ASN A 28 4.96 -9.86 -5.75
CA ASN A 28 5.31 -11.15 -6.33
C ASN A 28 5.65 -10.95 -7.80
N TYR A 29 6.66 -11.67 -8.30
CA TYR A 29 7.03 -11.63 -9.70
C TYR A 29 7.59 -12.96 -10.17
N ASN A 30 7.55 -13.21 -11.49
CA ASN A 30 8.11 -14.40 -12.08
C ASN A 30 9.65 -14.30 -12.12
N HIS A 31 10.33 -15.10 -11.30
CA HIS A 31 11.79 -15.13 -11.21
C HIS A 31 12.47 -15.69 -12.47
N GLY A 32 11.74 -16.39 -13.34
CA GLY A 32 12.24 -16.91 -14.61
C GLY A 32 12.26 -15.88 -15.74
N VAL A 33 11.77 -14.66 -15.49
CA VAL A 33 11.64 -13.62 -16.50
C VAL A 33 12.65 -12.50 -16.24
N SER A 34 13.42 -12.13 -17.26
CA SER A 34 14.29 -10.96 -17.22
C SER A 34 13.47 -9.70 -17.52
N PHE A 35 13.35 -8.80 -16.55
CA PHE A 35 12.58 -7.55 -16.72
C PHE A 35 13.28 -6.54 -17.64
N SER A 36 14.57 -6.68 -17.89
CA SER A 36 15.30 -5.82 -18.82
C SER A 36 14.91 -5.99 -20.29
N GLN A 37 14.19 -7.06 -20.63
CA GLN A 37 13.67 -7.27 -21.98
C GLN A 37 12.43 -6.45 -22.32
N PHE A 38 11.73 -5.91 -21.30
CA PHE A 38 10.51 -5.13 -21.46
C PHE A 38 10.80 -3.64 -21.43
N HIS A 39 10.24 -2.90 -22.38
CA HIS A 39 10.46 -1.46 -22.55
C HIS A 39 9.17 -0.66 -22.65
N THR A 40 8.09 -1.32 -23.08
CA THR A 40 6.80 -0.67 -23.30
C THR A 40 5.69 -1.30 -22.46
N TYR A 41 4.73 -0.47 -22.07
CA TYR A 41 3.52 -0.96 -21.44
C TYR A 41 2.29 -0.19 -21.94
N ALA A 42 1.13 -0.81 -21.84
CA ALA A 42 -0.16 -0.16 -22.04
C ALA A 42 -1.11 -0.48 -20.88
N TRP A 43 -2.02 0.41 -20.63
CA TRP A 43 -3.17 0.14 -19.77
C TRP A 43 -4.14 -0.78 -20.50
N ALA A 44 -4.67 -1.78 -19.80
CA ALA A 44 -5.72 -2.65 -20.37
C ALA A 44 -6.99 -1.86 -20.66
N SER A 45 -7.50 -1.95 -21.89
CA SER A 45 -8.74 -1.28 -22.32
C SER A 45 -9.97 -1.81 -21.58
N ASN A 46 -9.96 -3.08 -21.20
CA ASN A 46 -11.07 -3.78 -20.53
C ASN A 46 -10.83 -3.95 -19.02
N ASN A 47 -10.33 -2.94 -18.35
CA ASN A 47 -10.12 -3.01 -16.91
C ASN A 47 -11.47 -2.90 -16.16
N THR A 48 -12.19 -4.03 -16.03
CA THR A 48 -13.51 -4.11 -15.40
C THR A 48 -13.51 -4.01 -13.88
N ASN A 49 -12.34 -4.20 -13.24
CA ASN A 49 -12.17 -4.19 -11.77
C ASN A 49 -11.45 -2.93 -11.29
N GLN A 50 -11.94 -1.78 -11.73
CA GLN A 50 -11.34 -0.50 -11.36
C GLN A 50 -11.57 -0.18 -9.87
N ILE A 51 -10.70 0.65 -9.33
CA ILE A 51 -10.91 1.26 -8.00
C ILE A 51 -12.20 2.08 -8.06
N GLN A 52 -13.15 1.78 -7.18
CA GLN A 52 -14.48 2.42 -7.18
C GLN A 52 -14.41 3.93 -6.93
N ASN A 53 -13.48 4.39 -6.09
CA ASN A 53 -13.25 5.80 -5.86
C ASN A 53 -12.44 6.39 -7.02
N SER A 54 -13.11 7.19 -7.87
CA SER A 54 -12.50 7.77 -9.07
C SER A 54 -11.30 8.68 -8.80
N ILE A 55 -11.29 9.39 -7.66
CA ILE A 55 -10.16 10.25 -7.27
C ILE A 55 -8.94 9.39 -6.92
N LEU A 56 -9.13 8.34 -6.11
CA LEU A 56 -8.05 7.42 -5.77
C LEU A 56 -7.56 6.64 -6.99
N ALA A 57 -8.45 6.32 -7.93
CA ALA A 57 -8.09 5.69 -9.20
C ALA A 57 -7.17 6.60 -10.03
N GLN A 58 -7.48 7.90 -10.14
CA GLN A 58 -6.64 8.87 -10.86
C GLN A 58 -5.27 9.04 -10.20
N VAL A 59 -5.23 9.16 -8.87
CA VAL A 59 -3.96 9.24 -8.11
C VAL A 59 -3.13 7.99 -8.36
N ALA A 60 -3.72 6.80 -8.23
CA ALA A 60 -3.03 5.54 -8.50
C ALA A 60 -2.49 5.48 -9.92
N GLN A 61 -3.28 5.87 -10.91
CA GLN A 61 -2.87 5.88 -12.32
C GLN A 61 -1.68 6.80 -12.55
N GLN A 62 -1.72 8.01 -12.01
CA GLN A 62 -0.63 8.98 -12.16
C GLN A 62 0.66 8.48 -11.51
N ASP A 63 0.57 7.97 -10.27
CA ASP A 63 1.73 7.49 -9.53
C ASP A 63 2.34 6.24 -10.16
N ILE A 64 1.52 5.32 -10.68
CA ILE A 64 1.98 4.15 -11.41
C ILE A 64 2.68 4.56 -12.70
N ASN A 65 2.12 5.51 -13.47
CA ASN A 65 2.77 6.01 -14.69
C ASN A 65 4.15 6.61 -14.37
N ASN A 66 4.25 7.41 -13.31
CA ASN A 66 5.51 7.99 -12.86
C ASN A 66 6.51 6.90 -12.43
N ALA A 67 6.05 5.89 -11.71
CA ALA A 67 6.87 4.78 -11.26
C ALA A 67 7.37 3.92 -12.42
N MET A 68 6.52 3.62 -13.41
CA MET A 68 6.91 2.90 -14.64
C MET A 68 7.93 3.70 -15.46
N ALA A 69 7.71 5.01 -15.64
CA ALA A 69 8.65 5.88 -16.32
C ALA A 69 10.01 5.92 -15.60
N ALA A 70 10.03 5.96 -14.27
CA ALA A 70 11.25 5.91 -13.46
C ALA A 70 12.01 4.57 -13.59
N LYS A 71 11.32 3.49 -14.02
CA LYS A 71 11.93 2.20 -14.36
C LYS A 71 12.34 2.09 -15.82
N GLY A 72 12.16 3.15 -16.62
CA GLY A 72 12.56 3.20 -18.02
C GLY A 72 11.49 2.68 -19.00
N PHE A 73 10.26 2.44 -18.53
CA PHE A 73 9.18 2.01 -19.41
C PHE A 73 8.53 3.19 -20.12
N GLN A 74 8.18 2.99 -21.37
CA GLN A 74 7.39 3.92 -22.16
C GLN A 74 5.94 3.45 -22.24
N MET A 75 5.01 4.35 -21.94
CA MET A 75 3.58 4.09 -22.12
C MET A 75 3.23 4.21 -23.62
N VAL A 76 2.52 3.22 -24.14
CA VAL A 76 2.02 3.17 -25.52
C VAL A 76 0.54 2.80 -25.53
N GLN A 77 -0.12 2.86 -26.70
CA GLN A 77 -1.47 2.35 -26.86
C GLN A 77 -1.45 0.82 -26.91
N GLU A 78 -2.51 0.17 -26.42
CA GLU A 78 -2.63 -1.29 -26.44
C GLU A 78 -2.55 -1.85 -27.89
N SER A 79 -3.06 -1.11 -28.87
CA SER A 79 -2.97 -1.44 -30.31
C SER A 79 -1.57 -1.47 -30.88
N GLN A 80 -0.59 -0.92 -30.17
CA GLN A 80 0.83 -0.87 -30.62
C GLN A 80 1.64 -2.09 -30.16
N ASN A 81 0.99 -3.17 -29.73
CA ASN A 81 1.61 -4.41 -29.26
C ASN A 81 2.65 -4.19 -28.13
N PRO A 82 2.25 -3.63 -26.99
CA PRO A 82 3.15 -3.38 -25.88
C PRO A 82 3.78 -4.68 -25.35
N ASP A 83 4.93 -4.54 -24.69
CA ASP A 83 5.56 -5.69 -24.04
C ASP A 83 4.78 -6.16 -22.81
N LEU A 84 4.16 -5.21 -22.10
CA LEU A 84 3.37 -5.50 -20.91
C LEU A 84 2.00 -4.81 -20.96
N ILE A 85 0.99 -5.50 -20.45
CA ILE A 85 -0.34 -4.94 -20.18
C ILE A 85 -0.46 -4.70 -18.67
N LEU A 86 -0.81 -3.49 -18.30
CA LEU A 86 -1.00 -3.07 -16.92
C LEU A 86 -2.49 -3.03 -16.57
N THR A 87 -2.83 -3.66 -15.44
CA THR A 87 -4.17 -3.59 -14.85
C THR A 87 -4.08 -3.13 -13.41
N VAL A 88 -5.09 -2.38 -12.97
CA VAL A 88 -5.28 -2.01 -11.56
C VAL A 88 -6.68 -2.41 -11.16
N SER A 89 -6.77 -3.14 -10.07
CA SER A 89 -8.05 -3.45 -9.44
C SER A 89 -8.04 -3.00 -7.99
N GLY A 90 -9.20 -2.64 -7.47
CA GLY A 90 -9.37 -2.22 -6.09
C GLY A 90 -10.68 -2.71 -5.52
N GLY A 91 -10.71 -2.83 -4.21
CA GLY A 91 -11.91 -3.19 -3.46
C GLY A 91 -11.89 -2.55 -2.09
N GLU A 92 -13.07 -2.26 -1.57
CA GLU A 92 -13.29 -1.76 -0.22
C GLU A 92 -14.10 -2.83 0.54
N ARG A 93 -13.71 -3.08 1.78
CA ARG A 93 -14.44 -3.98 2.68
C ARG A 93 -14.65 -3.28 4.01
N GLU A 94 -15.89 -3.27 4.46
CA GLU A 94 -16.21 -2.84 5.81
C GLU A 94 -15.78 -3.92 6.80
N GLN A 95 -14.95 -3.53 7.76
CA GLN A 95 -14.63 -4.36 8.93
C GLN A 95 -15.18 -3.70 10.17
N THR A 96 -15.98 -4.46 10.92
CA THR A 96 -16.44 -4.04 12.25
C THR A 96 -15.48 -4.63 13.29
N SER A 97 -14.68 -3.79 13.93
CA SER A 97 -13.89 -4.18 15.08
C SER A 97 -14.61 -3.83 16.37
N TRP A 98 -14.65 -4.80 17.29
CA TRP A 98 -15.26 -4.62 18.60
C TRP A 98 -14.17 -4.29 19.62
N ASN A 99 -14.09 -3.03 20.01
CA ASN A 99 -13.20 -2.61 21.09
C ASN A 99 -13.94 -2.69 22.43
N ALA A 100 -13.59 -3.68 23.24
CA ALA A 100 -14.05 -3.78 24.61
C ALA A 100 -13.14 -2.93 25.52
N TRP A 101 -13.65 -1.83 26.02
CA TRP A 101 -13.00 -1.04 27.08
C TRP A 101 -13.22 -1.76 28.40
N GLY A 102 -12.23 -2.56 28.79
CA GLY A 102 -12.17 -3.15 30.13
C GLY A 102 -11.51 -2.19 31.09
N MET A 103 -12.24 -1.33 31.73
CA MET A 103 -11.74 -0.61 32.90
C MET A 103 -11.85 -1.54 34.10
N ARG A 104 -10.75 -2.19 34.46
CA ARG A 104 -10.57 -2.90 35.71
C ARG A 104 -10.34 -1.87 36.82
N GLY A 105 -11.43 -1.21 37.23
CA GLY A 105 -11.46 -0.28 38.34
C GLY A 105 -12.55 -0.73 39.31
N ILE A 106 -12.22 -0.84 40.59
CA ILE A 106 -13.11 -1.10 41.72
C ILE A 106 -14.22 -0.04 41.74
N GLY A 107 -15.43 -0.41 41.33
CA GLY A 107 -16.61 0.48 41.33
C GLY A 107 -17.37 0.35 40.01
N GLY A 108 -18.47 -0.41 40.06
CA GLY A 108 -19.30 -0.80 38.91
C GLY A 108 -19.63 0.30 37.91
N GLY A 109 -18.88 0.39 36.87
CA GLY A 109 -19.18 1.16 35.66
C GLY A 109 -19.40 0.20 34.51
N MET A 110 -20.54 0.30 33.82
CA MET A 110 -20.84 -0.44 32.59
C MET A 110 -19.81 -0.09 31.55
N GLY A 111 -18.94 -1.05 31.18
CA GLY A 111 -18.06 -0.93 30.03
C GLY A 111 -18.88 -0.83 28.74
N GLY A 112 -18.77 0.28 28.04
CA GLY A 112 -19.40 0.45 26.72
C GLY A 112 -18.63 -0.31 25.67
N ILE A 113 -19.31 -1.13 24.88
CA ILE A 113 -18.77 -1.72 23.64
C ILE A 113 -19.13 -0.74 22.53
N THR A 114 -18.14 -0.04 21.99
CA THR A 114 -18.33 0.82 20.80
C THR A 114 -17.83 0.06 19.56
N PRO A 115 -18.72 -0.23 18.59
CA PRO A 115 -18.28 -0.76 17.30
C PRO A 115 -17.55 0.34 16.55
N GLU A 116 -16.30 0.08 16.18
CA GLU A 116 -15.54 0.94 15.27
C GLU A 116 -15.63 0.33 13.87
N GLN A 117 -16.27 1.03 12.96
CA GLN A 117 -16.37 0.64 11.57
C GLN A 117 -15.15 1.18 10.83
N ASN A 118 -14.29 0.29 10.37
CA ASN A 118 -13.15 0.62 9.56
C ASN A 118 -13.37 0.09 8.13
N VAL A 119 -13.13 0.93 7.15
CA VAL A 119 -13.14 0.52 5.74
C VAL A 119 -11.73 0.15 5.32
N GLU A 120 -11.51 -1.11 4.98
CA GLU A 120 -10.24 -1.55 4.43
C GLU A 120 -10.26 -1.48 2.91
N GLY A 121 -9.29 -0.75 2.36
CA GLY A 121 -9.03 -0.69 0.92
C GLY A 121 -7.94 -1.67 0.51
N THR A 122 -8.15 -2.31 -0.62
CA THR A 122 -7.14 -3.14 -1.30
C THR A 122 -6.90 -2.58 -2.69
N MET A 123 -5.63 -2.46 -3.08
CA MET A 123 -5.21 -2.12 -4.43
C MET A 123 -4.27 -3.19 -4.96
N ILE A 124 -4.55 -3.68 -6.16
CA ILE A 124 -3.74 -4.69 -6.85
C ILE A 124 -3.30 -4.10 -8.18
N VAL A 125 -1.99 -4.05 -8.40
CA VAL A 125 -1.37 -3.66 -9.68
C VAL A 125 -0.79 -4.92 -10.30
N SER A 126 -1.11 -5.21 -11.55
CA SER A 126 -0.61 -6.41 -12.25
C SER A 126 -0.03 -6.04 -13.59
N LEU A 127 1.10 -6.68 -13.93
CA LEU A 127 1.73 -6.62 -15.24
C LEU A 127 1.69 -8.00 -15.88
N TYR A 128 1.13 -8.03 -17.06
CA TYR A 128 0.91 -9.24 -17.83
C TYR A 128 1.69 -9.16 -19.15
N ASN A 129 2.41 -10.23 -19.50
CA ASN A 129 3.06 -10.35 -20.80
C ASN A 129 2.06 -10.96 -21.80
N PRO A 130 1.55 -10.18 -22.77
CA PRO A 130 0.54 -10.67 -23.70
C PRO A 130 1.08 -11.71 -24.68
N LYS A 131 2.40 -11.67 -24.99
CA LYS A 131 3.04 -12.61 -25.92
C LYS A 131 3.20 -14.01 -25.30
N ALA A 132 3.61 -14.05 -24.03
CA ALA A 132 3.76 -15.31 -23.28
C ALA A 132 2.47 -15.76 -22.59
N GLN A 133 1.44 -14.91 -22.56
CA GLN A 133 0.19 -15.12 -21.85
C GLN A 133 0.36 -15.40 -20.33
N GLU A 134 1.28 -14.67 -19.69
CA GLU A 134 1.60 -14.89 -18.29
C GLU A 134 1.61 -13.59 -17.48
N LEU A 135 1.27 -13.73 -16.19
CA LEU A 135 1.45 -12.68 -15.21
C LEU A 135 2.93 -12.64 -14.80
N VAL A 136 3.60 -11.52 -15.07
CA VAL A 136 5.03 -11.38 -14.76
C VAL A 136 5.32 -10.66 -13.45
N TRP A 137 4.41 -9.75 -13.02
CA TRP A 137 4.57 -9.01 -11.78
C TRP A 137 3.21 -8.62 -11.18
N ARG A 138 3.14 -8.63 -9.86
CA ARG A 138 1.95 -8.20 -9.11
C ARG A 138 2.34 -7.53 -7.80
N GLY A 139 1.87 -6.32 -7.60
CA GLY A 139 1.91 -5.61 -6.31
C GLY A 139 0.53 -5.57 -5.67
N ILE A 140 0.47 -5.81 -4.35
CA ILE A 140 -0.76 -5.74 -3.55
C ILE A 140 -0.51 -4.79 -2.40
N ALA A 141 -1.40 -3.84 -2.20
CA ALA A 141 -1.44 -2.98 -1.01
C ALA A 141 -2.77 -3.09 -0.30
N GLN A 142 -2.72 -3.11 1.02
CA GLN A 142 -3.89 -3.08 1.89
C GLN A 142 -3.71 -2.00 2.94
N GLY A 143 -4.78 -1.32 3.29
CA GLY A 143 -4.75 -0.28 4.32
C GLY A 143 -6.13 0.22 4.69
N THR A 144 -6.25 0.77 5.89
CA THR A 144 -7.50 1.33 6.40
C THR A 144 -7.75 2.70 5.79
N LEU A 145 -8.88 2.87 5.13
CA LEU A 145 -9.31 4.15 4.57
C LEU A 145 -9.77 5.10 5.69
N ASN A 146 -9.43 6.35 5.51
CA ASN A 146 -9.79 7.43 6.43
C ASN A 146 -10.98 8.23 5.90
N ASN A 147 -11.71 8.90 6.79
CA ASN A 147 -12.71 9.91 6.40
C ASN A 147 -12.06 11.16 5.76
N ASN A 148 -10.73 11.26 5.80
CA ASN A 148 -9.97 12.34 5.20
C ASN A 148 -9.40 11.90 3.83
N GLY A 149 -9.95 12.44 2.75
CA GLY A 149 -9.56 12.11 1.38
C GLY A 149 -8.08 12.35 1.08
N ASN A 150 -7.47 13.41 1.63
CA ASN A 150 -6.04 13.70 1.42
C ASN A 150 -5.14 12.62 2.03
N LYS A 151 -5.53 12.08 3.20
CA LYS A 151 -4.79 10.96 3.80
C LYS A 151 -4.89 9.70 2.95
N ASN A 152 -6.04 9.44 2.35
CA ASN A 152 -6.24 8.31 1.46
C ASN A 152 -5.41 8.44 0.18
N GLN A 153 -5.31 9.65 -0.41
CA GLN A 153 -4.44 9.91 -1.55
C GLN A 153 -2.97 9.65 -1.21
N GLN A 154 -2.47 10.19 -0.10
CA GLN A 154 -1.10 9.94 0.38
C GLN A 154 -0.84 8.46 0.67
N MET A 155 -1.86 7.72 1.10
CA MET A 155 -1.74 6.28 1.32
C MET A 155 -1.58 5.54 -0.02
N VAL A 156 -2.35 5.90 -1.05
CA VAL A 156 -2.21 5.33 -2.41
C VAL A 156 -0.82 5.62 -2.97
N GLU A 157 -0.35 6.87 -2.90
CA GLU A 157 0.99 7.28 -3.32
C GLU A 157 2.08 6.43 -2.64
N LYS A 158 2.05 6.34 -1.31
CA LYS A 158 3.00 5.51 -0.55
C LYS A 158 2.91 4.02 -0.90
N ALA A 159 1.71 3.53 -1.22
CA ALA A 159 1.51 2.16 -1.65
C ALA A 159 2.25 1.88 -2.96
N VAL A 160 2.03 2.72 -3.97
CA VAL A 160 2.71 2.60 -5.26
C VAL A 160 4.22 2.69 -5.09
N GLN A 161 4.72 3.69 -4.36
CA GLN A 161 6.16 3.83 -4.08
C GLN A 161 6.76 2.57 -3.44
N LYS A 162 6.08 1.98 -2.43
CA LYS A 162 6.53 0.76 -1.76
C LYS A 162 6.51 -0.46 -2.68
N MET A 163 5.50 -0.60 -3.55
CA MET A 163 5.42 -1.68 -4.54
C MET A 163 6.60 -1.60 -5.51
N PHE A 164 6.82 -0.43 -6.12
CA PHE A 164 7.87 -0.23 -7.13
C PHE A 164 9.29 -0.16 -6.55
N LYS A 165 9.43 0.09 -5.23
CA LYS A 165 10.72 -0.07 -4.54
C LYS A 165 11.15 -1.55 -4.49
N GLN A 166 10.20 -2.50 -4.52
CA GLN A 166 10.44 -3.93 -4.56
C GLN A 166 10.48 -4.48 -5.99
N TRP A 167 10.71 -3.61 -6.99
CA TRP A 167 10.86 -4.01 -8.38
C TRP A 167 12.04 -4.98 -8.55
N PRO A 168 11.90 -6.03 -9.38
CA PRO A 168 12.99 -6.96 -9.65
C PRO A 168 14.25 -6.24 -10.12
N LYS A 169 15.38 -6.62 -9.57
CA LYS A 169 16.69 -6.16 -10.09
C LYS A 169 16.97 -6.92 -11.37
N SER A 170 17.33 -6.19 -12.41
CA SER A 170 17.82 -6.72 -13.69
C SER A 170 19.14 -7.43 -13.46
#